data_bed6b7de2ed63debf339062a41b4028d
#
_entry.id   bed6b7de2ed63debf339062a41b4028d
#
_cell.length_a   1.000
_cell.length_b   1.000
_cell.length_c   1.000
_cell.angle_alpha   90.00
_cell.angle_beta   90.00
_cell.angle_gamma   90.00
#
_symmetry.space_group_name_H-M   'P 1'
#
loop_
_entity.id
_entity.type
_entity.pdbx_description
1 polymer ?
#
loop_
_entity_poly.entity_id
_entity_poly.type
_entity_poly.pdbx_seq_one_letter_code
_entity_poly.pdbx_strand_id
1 'polypeptide(L)'
;LLLEDFGDNSIYSMAQNNPNQNELTEMYFYALETLKIIQEGHIPINTKKYTSKRLINEATEFFSFWYNSLITNSNEIDIAKNSFSKALEPVMLEAWKIPSVFSLRDYHAGNLMWLSNRRSFKKIGLLDFQDAIEAPASYDLVSLTCDARIKLNKILTKKMTDKYLELNTHI
;
A
#
# COMPACT_ATOMS: atom_id res chain seq x y z
N LEU A 1 -8.89 4.17 25.92
CA LEU A 1 -8.73 5.13 24.83
C LEU A 1 -10.07 5.27 24.12
N LEU A 2 -10.57 6.50 23.98
CA LEU A 2 -11.79 6.76 23.21
C LEU A 2 -11.33 7.22 21.82
N LEU A 3 -11.78 6.53 20.78
CA LEU A 3 -11.50 6.88 19.37
C LEU A 3 -12.78 7.35 18.70
N GLU A 4 -12.63 8.17 17.67
CA GLU A 4 -13.75 8.56 16.81
C GLU A 4 -14.23 7.35 16.01
N ASP A 5 -15.55 7.18 15.94
CA ASP A 5 -16.18 6.19 15.08
C ASP A 5 -16.35 6.77 13.66
N PHE A 6 -15.69 6.17 12.69
CA PHE A 6 -15.78 6.57 11.27
C PHE A 6 -16.94 5.88 10.52
N GLY A 7 -17.73 5.03 11.19
CA GLY A 7 -18.79 4.22 10.57
C GLY A 7 -18.24 3.08 9.71
N ASP A 8 -19.05 2.63 8.72
CA ASP A 8 -18.78 1.40 7.97
C ASP A 8 -18.34 1.64 6.49
N ASN A 9 -18.23 2.90 6.07
CA ASN A 9 -17.97 3.25 4.68
C ASN A 9 -16.47 3.27 4.36
N SER A 10 -15.83 2.10 4.33
CA SER A 10 -14.48 2.02 3.75
C SER A 10 -14.51 2.20 2.23
N ILE A 11 -13.41 2.66 1.62
CA ILE A 11 -13.30 2.71 0.14
C ILE A 11 -13.56 1.31 -0.45
N TYR A 12 -13.14 0.25 0.24
CA TYR A 12 -13.41 -1.11 -0.15
C TYR A 12 -14.93 -1.41 -0.20
N SER A 13 -15.66 -1.15 0.89
CA SER A 13 -17.11 -1.41 0.94
C SER A 13 -17.86 -0.57 -0.09
N MET A 14 -17.46 0.68 -0.28
CA MET A 14 -18.02 1.57 -1.31
C MET A 14 -17.77 1.03 -2.72
N ALA A 15 -16.55 0.54 -3.01
CA ALA A 15 -16.22 -0.05 -4.31
C ALA A 15 -17.01 -1.32 -4.62
N GLN A 16 -17.32 -2.14 -3.62
CA GLN A 16 -18.16 -3.34 -3.78
C GLN A 16 -19.62 -3.01 -4.10
N ASN A 17 -20.13 -1.89 -3.59
CA ASN A 17 -21.50 -1.44 -3.84
C ASN A 17 -21.70 -0.79 -5.22
N ASN A 18 -20.74 -0.97 -6.14
CA ASN A 18 -20.78 -0.53 -7.53
C ASN A 18 -20.98 0.98 -7.71
N PRO A 19 -20.08 1.79 -7.14
CA PRO A 19 -20.16 3.25 -7.24
C PRO A 19 -20.00 3.70 -8.67
N ASN A 20 -20.49 4.91 -8.96
CA ASN A 20 -20.14 5.62 -10.18
C ASN A 20 -18.61 5.72 -10.29
N GLN A 21 -18.04 5.47 -11.49
CA GLN A 21 -16.60 5.53 -11.73
C GLN A 21 -15.96 6.89 -11.34
N ASN A 22 -16.72 7.97 -11.45
CA ASN A 22 -16.26 9.30 -11.04
C ASN A 22 -16.15 9.40 -9.52
N GLU A 23 -17.12 8.87 -8.79
CA GLU A 23 -17.12 8.84 -7.33
C GLU A 23 -15.95 7.99 -6.80
N LEU A 24 -15.75 6.80 -7.37
CA LEU A 24 -14.62 5.96 -7.01
C LEU A 24 -13.28 6.63 -7.30
N THR A 25 -13.18 7.32 -8.44
CA THR A 25 -11.97 8.09 -8.78
C THR A 25 -11.73 9.22 -7.78
N GLU A 26 -12.79 9.92 -7.36
CA GLU A 26 -12.72 10.99 -6.35
C GLU A 26 -12.17 10.45 -5.02
N MET A 27 -12.71 9.33 -4.53
CA MET A 27 -12.26 8.69 -3.28
C MET A 27 -10.77 8.37 -3.31
N TYR A 28 -10.29 7.75 -4.39
CA TYR A 28 -8.87 7.44 -4.55
C TYR A 28 -8.00 8.70 -4.67
N PHE A 29 -8.48 9.74 -5.32
CA PHE A 29 -7.71 11.00 -5.41
C PHE A 29 -7.56 11.66 -4.04
N TYR A 30 -8.61 11.68 -3.20
CA TYR A 30 -8.47 12.13 -1.82
C TYR A 30 -7.56 11.22 -0.98
N ALA A 31 -7.57 9.92 -1.23
CA ALA A 31 -6.59 9.03 -0.61
C ALA A 31 -5.15 9.43 -1.01
N LEU A 32 -4.88 9.72 -2.28
CA LEU A 32 -3.55 10.18 -2.72
C LEU A 32 -3.15 11.55 -2.12
N GLU A 33 -4.09 12.49 -1.99
CA GLU A 33 -3.84 13.76 -1.29
C GLU A 33 -3.50 13.55 0.18
N THR A 34 -4.20 12.63 0.83
CA THR A 34 -3.93 12.24 2.22
C THR A 34 -2.56 11.58 2.34
N LEU A 35 -2.23 10.68 1.43
CA LEU A 35 -0.93 10.01 1.38
C LEU A 35 0.22 11.01 1.23
N LYS A 36 0.08 12.00 0.33
CA LYS A 36 1.04 13.09 0.17
C LYS A 36 1.33 13.79 1.51
N ILE A 37 0.27 14.20 2.23
CA ILE A 37 0.43 14.89 3.51
C ILE A 37 1.16 14.03 4.55
N ILE A 38 0.86 12.72 4.59
CA ILE A 38 1.54 11.78 5.46
C ILE A 38 3.02 11.71 5.12
N GLN A 39 3.35 11.59 3.84
CA GLN A 39 4.72 11.43 3.35
C GLN A 39 5.56 12.71 3.46
N GLU A 40 4.95 13.89 3.43
CA GLU A 40 5.61 15.16 3.70
C GLU A 40 5.86 15.41 5.20
N GLY A 41 5.24 14.61 6.06
CA GLY A 41 5.43 14.69 7.50
C GLY A 41 6.81 14.18 7.94
N HIS A 42 7.19 14.53 9.18
CA HIS A 42 8.41 13.99 9.77
C HIS A 42 8.25 12.50 10.10
N ILE A 43 9.28 11.73 9.79
CA ILE A 43 9.35 10.33 10.23
C ILE A 43 9.60 10.33 11.75
N PRO A 44 8.72 9.75 12.58
CA PRO A 44 8.93 9.66 14.02
C PRO A 44 10.23 8.92 14.36
N ILE A 45 10.94 9.37 15.41
CA ILE A 45 12.30 8.90 15.77
C ILE A 45 12.39 7.38 15.95
N ASN A 46 11.34 6.72 16.40
CA ASN A 46 11.32 5.28 16.67
C ASN A 46 10.71 4.45 15.54
N THR A 47 10.47 5.05 14.37
CA THR A 47 9.91 4.33 13.22
C THR A 47 10.89 3.28 12.72
N LYS A 48 10.41 2.04 12.57
CA LYS A 48 11.23 0.93 12.07
C LYS A 48 11.54 1.12 10.59
N LYS A 49 12.81 0.99 10.22
CA LYS A 49 13.19 0.96 8.80
C LYS A 49 12.78 -0.35 8.15
N TYR A 50 12.10 -0.22 7.02
CA TYR A 50 11.77 -1.36 6.17
C TYR A 50 12.82 -1.49 5.07
N THR A 51 13.54 -2.58 5.06
CA THR A 51 14.64 -2.80 4.10
C THR A 51 14.19 -3.68 2.94
N SER A 52 14.85 -3.55 1.78
CA SER A 52 14.65 -4.44 0.63
C SER A 52 14.79 -5.92 1.00
N LYS A 53 15.79 -6.24 1.83
CA LYS A 53 16.01 -7.60 2.35
C LYS A 53 14.81 -8.12 3.15
N ARG A 54 14.21 -7.26 4.00
CA ARG A 54 13.04 -7.64 4.79
C ARG A 54 11.85 -7.93 3.88
N LEU A 55 11.60 -7.08 2.89
CA LEU A 55 10.53 -7.29 1.91
C LEU A 55 10.73 -8.61 1.15
N ILE A 56 11.95 -8.88 0.66
CA ILE A 56 12.27 -10.12 -0.04
C ILE A 56 12.00 -11.33 0.87
N ASN A 57 12.41 -11.27 2.15
CA ASN A 57 12.15 -12.34 3.09
C ASN A 57 10.65 -12.58 3.30
N GLU A 58 9.87 -11.51 3.55
CA GLU A 58 8.42 -11.61 3.70
C GLU A 58 7.73 -12.16 2.43
N ALA A 59 8.18 -11.73 1.25
CA ALA A 59 7.65 -12.25 -0.02
C ALA A 59 8.00 -13.74 -0.24
N THR A 60 9.14 -14.21 0.26
CA THR A 60 9.54 -15.64 0.14
C THR A 60 8.78 -16.54 1.11
N GLU A 61 8.14 -16.02 2.16
CA GLU A 61 7.29 -16.81 3.05
C GLU A 61 6.10 -17.44 2.31
N PHE A 62 5.65 -16.84 1.20
CA PHE A 62 4.67 -17.45 0.32
C PHE A 62 5.02 -18.91 -0.02
N PHE A 63 6.28 -19.22 -0.32
CA PHE A 63 6.72 -20.56 -0.65
C PHE A 63 6.67 -21.50 0.55
N SER A 64 6.87 -21.01 1.76
CA SER A 64 6.79 -21.81 2.99
C SER A 64 5.36 -22.16 3.39
N PHE A 65 4.44 -21.21 3.27
CA PHE A 65 3.09 -21.36 3.78
C PHE A 65 2.10 -21.88 2.74
N TRP A 66 2.17 -21.36 1.51
CA TRP A 66 1.17 -21.67 0.48
C TRP A 66 1.65 -22.65 -0.55
N TYR A 67 2.89 -22.50 -1.02
CA TYR A 67 3.44 -23.35 -2.05
C TYR A 67 3.83 -24.74 -1.52
N ASN A 68 4.17 -24.83 -0.24
CA ASN A 68 4.47 -26.09 0.44
C ASN A 68 3.30 -27.09 0.39
N SER A 69 2.07 -26.62 0.33
CA SER A 69 0.88 -27.50 0.17
C SER A 69 0.82 -28.17 -1.21
N LEU A 70 1.53 -27.63 -2.21
CA LEU A 70 1.55 -28.11 -3.60
C LEU A 70 2.81 -28.93 -3.91
N ILE A 71 3.88 -28.78 -3.13
CA ILE A 71 5.17 -29.45 -3.32
C ILE A 71 5.48 -30.29 -2.08
N THR A 72 5.78 -31.56 -2.30
CA THR A 72 6.11 -32.50 -1.22
C THR A 72 7.60 -32.54 -0.88
N ASN A 73 8.46 -31.92 -1.69
CA ASN A 73 9.91 -31.98 -1.55
C ASN A 73 10.47 -30.66 -1.01
N SER A 74 11.00 -30.65 0.21
CA SER A 74 11.58 -29.50 0.88
C SER A 74 12.71 -28.82 0.07
N ASN A 75 13.53 -29.60 -0.63
CA ASN A 75 14.60 -29.05 -1.46
C ASN A 75 14.07 -28.19 -2.61
N GLU A 76 12.92 -28.53 -3.18
CA GLU A 76 12.29 -27.74 -4.24
C GLU A 76 11.79 -26.40 -3.73
N ILE A 77 11.31 -26.35 -2.48
CA ILE A 77 10.87 -25.09 -1.84
C ILE A 77 12.07 -24.16 -1.67
N ASP A 78 13.21 -24.67 -1.20
CA ASP A 78 14.43 -23.86 -1.01
C ASP A 78 14.99 -23.36 -2.35
N ILE A 79 14.94 -24.18 -3.39
CA ILE A 79 15.31 -23.77 -4.75
C ILE A 79 14.38 -22.67 -5.25
N ALA A 80 13.06 -22.81 -5.06
CA ALA A 80 12.07 -21.81 -5.47
C ALA A 80 12.27 -20.47 -4.73
N LYS A 81 12.45 -20.50 -3.40
CA LYS A 81 12.77 -19.33 -2.59
C LYS A 81 14.03 -18.61 -3.08
N ASN A 82 15.12 -19.35 -3.27
CA ASN A 82 16.39 -18.79 -3.71
C ASN A 82 16.30 -18.17 -5.11
N SER A 83 15.60 -18.85 -6.03
CA SER A 83 15.40 -18.36 -7.39
C SER A 83 14.55 -17.11 -7.41
N PHE A 84 13.48 -17.07 -6.63
CA PHE A 84 12.59 -15.89 -6.49
C PHE A 84 13.34 -14.73 -5.86
N SER A 85 14.08 -14.96 -4.75
CA SER A 85 14.88 -13.91 -4.10
C SER A 85 15.86 -13.27 -5.06
N LYS A 86 16.61 -14.09 -5.82
CA LYS A 86 17.58 -13.62 -6.82
C LYS A 86 16.91 -12.80 -7.93
N ALA A 87 15.73 -13.18 -8.36
CA ALA A 87 14.99 -12.46 -9.40
C ALA A 87 14.43 -11.12 -8.86
N LEU A 88 14.01 -11.08 -7.59
CA LEU A 88 13.41 -9.89 -6.97
C LEU A 88 14.48 -8.87 -6.53
N GLU A 89 15.67 -9.32 -6.13
CA GLU A 89 16.71 -8.47 -5.56
C GLU A 89 17.07 -7.24 -6.42
N PRO A 90 17.36 -7.35 -7.73
CA PRO A 90 17.70 -6.18 -8.53
C PRO A 90 16.54 -5.18 -8.63
N VAL A 91 15.30 -5.65 -8.69
CA VAL A 91 14.11 -4.78 -8.73
C VAL A 91 13.96 -4.02 -7.40
N MET A 92 14.19 -4.70 -6.28
CA MET A 92 14.13 -4.08 -4.96
C MET A 92 15.26 -3.09 -4.74
N LEU A 93 16.46 -3.36 -5.23
CA LEU A 93 17.58 -2.41 -5.16
C LEU A 93 17.26 -1.10 -5.89
N GLU A 94 16.60 -1.16 -7.05
CA GLU A 94 16.15 0.04 -7.76
C GLU A 94 15.04 0.76 -7.00
N ALA A 95 14.03 0.04 -6.50
CA ALA A 95 12.92 0.63 -5.75
C ALA A 95 13.41 1.35 -4.47
N TRP A 96 14.47 0.85 -3.83
CA TRP A 96 15.05 1.45 -2.61
C TRP A 96 15.99 2.65 -2.89
N LYS A 97 16.20 3.05 -4.14
CA LYS A 97 16.81 4.35 -4.50
C LYS A 97 15.82 5.51 -4.33
N ILE A 98 14.53 5.23 -4.32
CA ILE A 98 13.49 6.23 -4.06
C ILE A 98 13.61 6.71 -2.60
N PRO A 99 13.50 8.02 -2.32
CA PRO A 99 13.56 8.53 -0.96
C PRO A 99 12.59 7.81 -0.03
N SER A 100 13.06 7.51 1.19
CA SER A 100 12.22 6.92 2.23
C SER A 100 11.37 7.99 2.90
N VAL A 101 10.14 7.63 3.19
CA VAL A 101 9.13 8.47 3.85
C VAL A 101 8.47 7.70 5.00
N PHE A 102 7.66 8.39 5.80
CA PHE A 102 6.75 7.71 6.73
C PHE A 102 5.65 7.00 5.91
N SER A 103 5.59 5.68 6.03
CA SER A 103 4.66 4.80 5.31
C SER A 103 3.77 4.07 6.31
N LEU A 104 2.47 4.02 6.02
CA LEU A 104 1.51 3.36 6.89
C LEU A 104 1.53 1.82 6.75
N ARG A 105 2.20 1.30 5.71
CA ARG A 105 2.35 -0.11 5.38
C ARG A 105 1.07 -0.76 4.84
N ASP A 106 -0.03 -0.61 5.54
CA ASP A 106 -1.33 -1.19 5.17
C ASP A 106 -2.27 -0.12 4.57
N TYR A 107 -1.73 0.72 3.66
CA TYR A 107 -2.46 1.78 2.97
C TYR A 107 -3.27 1.23 1.80
N HIS A 108 -4.36 0.57 2.10
CA HIS A 108 -5.25 -0.06 1.12
C HIS A 108 -6.72 0.32 1.37
N ALA A 109 -7.57 0.09 0.39
CA ALA A 109 -8.96 0.53 0.40
C ALA A 109 -9.79 0.07 1.61
N GLY A 110 -9.44 -1.05 2.24
CA GLY A 110 -10.12 -1.55 3.44
C GLY A 110 -9.82 -0.73 4.70
N ASN A 111 -8.65 -0.07 4.76
CA ASN A 111 -8.23 0.74 5.91
C ASN A 111 -8.45 2.24 5.70
N LEU A 112 -9.09 2.64 4.59
CA LEU A 112 -9.40 4.02 4.26
C LEU A 112 -10.90 4.24 4.33
N MET A 113 -11.35 5.01 5.31
CA MET A 113 -12.75 5.32 5.55
C MET A 113 -13.18 6.55 4.76
N TRP A 114 -14.28 6.46 4.01
CA TRP A 114 -14.84 7.58 3.27
C TRP A 114 -15.78 8.42 4.13
N LEU A 115 -15.35 9.63 4.44
CA LEU A 115 -16.06 10.59 5.31
C LEU A 115 -16.61 11.74 4.43
N SER A 116 -17.70 11.45 3.71
CA SER A 116 -18.28 12.35 2.70
C SER A 116 -18.68 13.72 3.23
N ASN A 117 -18.98 13.84 4.52
CA ASN A 117 -19.36 15.08 5.21
C ASN A 117 -18.16 15.98 5.54
N ARG A 118 -16.92 15.54 5.31
CA ARG A 118 -15.69 16.30 5.53
C ARG A 118 -15.17 16.94 4.24
N ARG A 119 -14.13 17.77 4.38
CA ARG A 119 -13.54 18.51 3.25
C ARG A 119 -12.08 18.15 3.06
N SER A 120 -11.62 18.21 1.78
CA SER A 120 -10.22 17.98 1.40
C SER A 120 -9.72 16.62 1.90
N PHE A 121 -8.42 16.48 2.19
CA PHE A 121 -7.81 15.25 2.71
C PHE A 121 -8.52 14.65 3.94
N LYS A 122 -9.25 15.47 4.73
CA LYS A 122 -10.05 14.98 5.88
C LYS A 122 -11.23 14.10 5.49
N LYS A 123 -11.56 13.97 4.20
CA LYS A 123 -12.52 12.98 3.70
C LYS A 123 -12.04 11.54 3.88
N ILE A 124 -10.75 11.35 4.15
CA ILE A 124 -10.19 10.02 4.41
C ILE A 124 -9.90 9.84 5.89
N GLY A 125 -10.57 8.90 6.52
CA GLY A 125 -10.22 8.38 7.84
C GLY A 125 -9.22 7.23 7.70
N LEU A 126 -8.22 7.18 8.56
CA LEU A 126 -7.14 6.20 8.53
C LEU A 126 -7.34 5.18 9.64
N LEU A 127 -7.30 3.90 9.29
CA LEU A 127 -7.31 2.77 10.22
C LEU A 127 -5.99 2.00 10.11
N ASP A 128 -5.71 1.20 11.12
CA ASP A 128 -4.65 0.17 11.12
C ASP A 128 -3.24 0.71 10.78
N PHE A 129 -2.87 1.84 11.40
CA PHE A 129 -1.60 2.53 11.13
C PHE A 129 -0.51 2.27 12.18
N GLN A 130 -0.75 1.39 13.17
CA GLN A 130 0.19 1.12 14.27
C GLN A 130 1.47 0.40 13.82
N ASP A 131 1.44 -0.26 12.65
CA ASP A 131 2.60 -0.95 12.05
C ASP A 131 3.36 -0.08 11.03
N ALA A 132 3.19 1.24 11.12
CA ALA A 132 3.88 2.19 10.23
C ALA A 132 5.40 2.03 10.27
N ILE A 133 6.03 2.29 9.13
CA ILE A 133 7.44 2.04 8.84
C ILE A 133 8.08 3.21 8.10
N GLU A 134 9.39 3.26 8.06
CA GLU A 134 10.15 4.06 7.11
C GLU A 134 10.42 3.22 5.85
N ALA A 135 9.81 3.57 4.71
CA ALA A 135 9.90 2.82 3.46
C ALA A 135 9.96 3.76 2.24
N PRO A 136 10.34 3.27 1.05
CA PRO A 136 10.29 4.08 -0.17
C PRO A 136 8.91 4.69 -0.40
N ALA A 137 8.86 5.93 -0.89
CA ALA A 137 7.63 6.67 -1.09
C ALA A 137 6.59 5.95 -1.98
N SER A 138 7.05 5.06 -2.85
CA SER A 138 6.19 4.22 -3.69
C SER A 138 5.47 3.09 -2.94
N TYR A 139 5.87 2.75 -1.70
CA TYR A 139 5.36 1.58 -1.00
C TYR A 139 3.84 1.63 -0.80
N ASP A 140 3.34 2.68 -0.17
CA ASP A 140 1.90 2.85 0.07
C ASP A 140 1.10 3.11 -1.22
N LEU A 141 1.71 3.75 -2.22
CA LEU A 141 1.10 3.89 -3.55
C LEU A 141 0.84 2.51 -4.18
N VAL A 142 1.81 1.60 -4.10
CA VAL A 142 1.67 0.24 -4.63
C VAL A 142 0.63 -0.53 -3.82
N SER A 143 0.61 -0.41 -2.49
CA SER A 143 -0.42 -1.02 -1.64
C SER A 143 -1.83 -0.58 -2.03
N LEU A 144 -2.00 0.70 -2.41
CA LEU A 144 -3.29 1.25 -2.81
C LEU A 144 -3.68 0.88 -4.26
N THR A 145 -2.73 0.89 -5.19
CA THR A 145 -2.99 0.68 -6.63
C THR A 145 -3.03 -0.80 -7.02
N CYS A 146 -2.35 -1.66 -6.25
CA CYS A 146 -2.26 -3.10 -6.45
C CYS A 146 -2.97 -3.89 -5.34
N ASP A 147 -3.98 -3.30 -4.71
CA ASP A 147 -4.74 -3.95 -3.63
C ASP A 147 -5.35 -5.28 -4.11
N ALA A 148 -4.92 -6.38 -3.50
CA ALA A 148 -5.39 -7.73 -3.85
C ALA A 148 -6.88 -7.96 -3.57
N ARG A 149 -7.51 -7.09 -2.79
CA ARG A 149 -8.93 -7.18 -2.40
C ARG A 149 -9.87 -6.58 -3.44
N ILE A 150 -9.33 -5.65 -4.29
CA ILE A 150 -10.13 -4.93 -5.30
C ILE A 150 -9.42 -5.01 -6.65
N LYS A 151 -10.14 -5.52 -7.65
CA LYS A 151 -9.65 -5.48 -9.02
C LYS A 151 -9.90 -4.10 -9.64
N LEU A 152 -8.95 -3.19 -9.47
CA LEU A 152 -8.99 -1.90 -10.15
C LEU A 152 -8.76 -2.08 -11.65
N ASN A 153 -9.48 -1.28 -12.47
CA ASN A 153 -9.22 -1.28 -13.89
C ASN A 153 -7.93 -0.48 -14.21
N LYS A 154 -7.27 -0.85 -15.31
CA LYS A 154 -5.98 -0.24 -15.72
C LYS A 154 -6.06 1.28 -15.93
N ILE A 155 -7.22 1.80 -16.33
CA ILE A 155 -7.42 3.24 -16.56
C ILE A 155 -7.37 3.98 -15.22
N LEU A 156 -8.08 3.48 -14.20
CA LEU A 156 -8.08 4.08 -12.87
C LEU A 156 -6.69 3.97 -12.23
N THR A 157 -6.05 2.80 -12.29
CA THR A 157 -4.69 2.63 -11.76
C THR A 157 -3.71 3.62 -12.39
N LYS A 158 -3.79 3.80 -13.73
CA LYS A 158 -2.96 4.80 -14.41
C LYS A 158 -3.25 6.22 -13.92
N LYS A 159 -4.53 6.62 -13.84
CA LYS A 159 -4.93 7.93 -13.32
C LYS A 159 -4.42 8.17 -11.91
N MET A 160 -4.48 7.17 -11.04
CA MET A 160 -3.96 7.24 -9.67
C MET A 160 -2.44 7.45 -9.66
N THR A 161 -1.70 6.70 -10.47
CA THR A 161 -0.24 6.85 -10.58
C THR A 161 0.13 8.22 -11.13
N ASP A 162 -0.52 8.67 -12.22
CA ASP A 162 -0.29 10.00 -12.80
C ASP A 162 -0.59 11.11 -11.77
N LYS A 163 -1.71 10.99 -11.03
CA LYS A 163 -2.08 11.95 -9.97
C LYS A 163 -1.09 11.97 -8.82
N TYR A 164 -0.59 10.81 -8.39
CA TYR A 164 0.44 10.73 -7.36
C TYR A 164 1.73 11.43 -7.78
N LEU A 165 2.19 11.21 -9.00
CA LEU A 165 3.39 11.86 -9.54
C LEU A 165 3.20 13.38 -9.68
N GLU A 166 2.02 13.83 -10.10
CA GLU A 166 1.66 15.26 -10.13
C GLU A 166 1.73 15.91 -8.74
N LEU A 167 1.25 15.21 -7.71
CA LEU A 167 1.25 15.69 -6.33
C LEU A 167 2.65 15.71 -5.70
N ASN A 168 3.57 14.87 -6.16
CA ASN A 168 4.87 14.61 -5.54
C ASN A 168 6.03 14.87 -6.52
N THR A 169 6.07 16.04 -7.12
CA THR A 169 7.07 16.45 -8.14
C THR A 169 8.51 16.53 -7.61
N HIS A 170 8.71 16.37 -6.31
CA HIS A 170 10.01 16.45 -5.63
C HIS A 170 10.57 15.08 -5.21
N ILE A 171 9.86 13.99 -5.50
CA ILE A 171 10.28 12.60 -5.19
C ILE A 171 10.93 11.94 -6.41
#